data_b93f0994b6479578a98381c88a59fbe1
#
_entry.id   b93f0994b6479578a98381c88a59fbe1
#
_cell.length_a   1.000
_cell.length_b   1.000
_cell.length_c   1.000
_cell.angle_alpha   90.00
_cell.angle_beta   90.00
_cell.angle_gamma   90.00
#
_symmetry.space_group_name_H-M   'P 1'
#
loop_
_entity.id
_entity.type
_entity.pdbx_description
1 polymer ?
#
loop_
_entity_poly.entity_id
_entity_poly.type
_entity_poly.pdbx_seq_one_letter_code
_entity_poly.pdbx_strand_id
1 'polypeptide(L)'
;MRKAVLYVVMAFVLCLFGGIVYMMMQGGTSTSTAAMRQVTDSTGETMEIPEHPQRVVFLNASNMDMYVAAGGAPQVVGRPTSQSLSPELAKAVADVPEIGIIHSPNIEKILSLKPDLVIGVNVPFHNQLRETMKQNHIPLYINSLDNYEDTLKTMKFFGELTGNTEKAQEETDRIVKQCRDAVAMTEGKTGPRTLILFSNPDSN
;
A
#
# COMPACT_ATOMS: atom_id res chain seq x y z
N MET A 1 17.13 -63.80 20.68
CA MET A 1 17.02 -62.42 21.15
C MET A 1 17.59 -61.37 20.18
N ARG A 2 18.78 -61.53 19.59
CA ARG A 2 19.39 -60.55 18.69
C ARG A 2 18.59 -60.22 17.40
N LYS A 3 17.93 -61.20 16.79
CA LYS A 3 17.15 -61.00 15.55
C LYS A 3 15.85 -60.24 15.80
N ALA A 4 15.18 -60.44 16.93
CA ALA A 4 13.97 -59.73 17.28
C ALA A 4 14.21 -58.21 17.53
N VAL A 5 15.35 -57.90 18.18
CA VAL A 5 15.74 -56.49 18.40
C VAL A 5 16.05 -55.79 17.09
N LEU A 6 16.67 -56.50 16.11
CA LEU A 6 16.98 -55.96 14.79
C LEU A 6 15.71 -55.58 14.00
N TYR A 7 14.65 -56.42 14.07
CA TYR A 7 13.37 -56.14 13.39
C TYR A 7 12.62 -54.96 14.01
N VAL A 8 12.68 -54.82 15.34
CA VAL A 8 12.06 -53.66 16.05
C VAL A 8 12.76 -52.36 15.69
N VAL A 9 14.08 -52.36 15.61
CA VAL A 9 14.85 -51.15 15.22
C VAL A 9 14.59 -50.80 13.75
N MET A 10 14.53 -51.79 12.84
CA MET A 10 14.21 -51.55 11.45
C MET A 10 12.79 -50.99 11.25
N ALA A 11 11.78 -51.49 12.00
CA ALA A 11 10.43 -50.99 11.95
C ALA A 11 10.36 -49.53 12.47
N PHE A 12 11.11 -49.20 13.51
CA PHE A 12 11.16 -47.83 14.06
C PHE A 12 11.80 -46.84 13.07
N VAL A 13 12.88 -47.23 12.38
CA VAL A 13 13.54 -46.43 11.34
C VAL A 13 12.62 -46.20 10.14
N LEU A 14 11.88 -47.23 9.71
CA LEU A 14 10.88 -47.11 8.62
C LEU A 14 9.71 -46.19 9.01
N CYS A 15 9.23 -46.24 10.23
CA CYS A 15 8.20 -45.32 10.73
C CYS A 15 8.71 -43.85 10.82
N LEU A 16 9.94 -43.64 11.24
CA LEU A 16 10.56 -42.29 11.26
C LEU A 16 10.75 -41.78 9.84
N PHE A 17 11.23 -42.58 8.90
CA PHE A 17 11.39 -42.20 7.50
C PHE A 17 10.02 -41.94 6.83
N GLY A 18 9.04 -42.79 7.09
CA GLY A 18 7.66 -42.59 6.59
C GLY A 18 7.01 -41.31 7.15
N GLY A 19 7.25 -41.00 8.41
CA GLY A 19 6.78 -39.74 9.04
C GLY A 19 7.43 -38.48 8.46
N ILE A 20 8.74 -38.53 8.17
CA ILE A 20 9.47 -37.42 7.54
C ILE A 20 9.00 -37.21 6.08
N VAL A 21 8.84 -38.29 5.31
CA VAL A 21 8.32 -38.24 3.92
C VAL A 21 6.87 -37.74 3.91
N TYR A 22 6.03 -38.18 4.85
CA TYR A 22 4.66 -37.71 4.99
C TYR A 22 4.59 -36.21 5.37
N MET A 23 5.47 -35.72 6.28
CA MET A 23 5.59 -34.29 6.58
C MET A 23 6.13 -33.48 5.39
N MET A 24 7.07 -34.01 4.61
CA MET A 24 7.55 -33.36 3.39
C MET A 24 6.49 -33.33 2.28
N MET A 25 5.60 -34.32 2.19
CA MET A 25 4.49 -34.31 1.26
C MET A 25 3.33 -33.39 1.67
N GLN A 26 3.18 -33.12 2.96
CA GLN A 26 2.20 -32.13 3.46
C GLN A 26 2.74 -30.70 3.51
N GLY A 27 4.06 -30.54 3.39
CA GLY A 27 4.72 -29.23 3.20
C GLY A 27 4.60 -28.76 1.74
N GLY A 28 3.46 -28.95 1.11
CA GLY A 28 3.08 -28.21 -0.08
C GLY A 28 3.09 -26.73 0.29
N THR A 29 4.14 -26.02 -0.11
CA THR A 29 4.10 -24.57 -0.23
C THR A 29 2.89 -24.26 -1.12
N SER A 30 1.76 -23.98 -0.49
CA SER A 30 0.71 -23.23 -1.14
C SER A 30 1.36 -21.92 -1.53
N THR A 31 1.86 -21.83 -2.75
CA THR A 31 2.02 -20.58 -3.44
C THR A 31 0.58 -20.07 -3.56
N SER A 32 0.09 -19.42 -2.52
CA SER A 32 -1.11 -18.63 -2.60
C SER A 32 -0.81 -17.60 -3.68
N THR A 33 -1.23 -17.88 -4.90
CA THR A 33 -1.28 -16.87 -5.95
C THR A 33 -2.19 -15.82 -5.35
N ALA A 34 -1.61 -14.67 -4.96
CA ALA A 34 -2.38 -13.58 -4.38
C ALA A 34 -3.54 -13.29 -5.34
N ALA A 35 -4.75 -13.24 -4.81
CA ALA A 35 -5.90 -12.89 -5.63
C ALA A 35 -5.65 -11.54 -6.26
N MET A 36 -5.85 -11.45 -7.57
CA MET A 36 -5.63 -10.24 -8.36
C MET A 36 -6.97 -9.64 -8.76
N ARG A 37 -7.04 -8.32 -8.83
CA ARG A 37 -8.20 -7.60 -9.35
C ARG A 37 -7.80 -6.58 -10.39
N GLN A 38 -8.67 -6.35 -11.35
CA GLN A 38 -8.50 -5.31 -12.34
C GLN A 38 -8.99 -3.97 -11.78
N VAL A 39 -8.18 -2.93 -11.96
CA VAL A 39 -8.50 -1.55 -11.56
C VAL A 39 -8.13 -0.59 -12.67
N THR A 40 -8.81 0.56 -12.72
CA THR A 40 -8.46 1.68 -13.59
C THR A 40 -8.01 2.85 -12.71
N ASP A 41 -6.84 3.37 -12.97
CA ASP A 41 -6.26 4.47 -12.20
C ASP A 41 -6.78 5.86 -12.63
N SER A 42 -6.33 6.92 -11.96
CA SER A 42 -6.76 8.31 -12.25
C SER A 42 -6.32 8.84 -13.62
N THR A 43 -5.43 8.14 -14.31
CA THR A 43 -5.02 8.49 -15.69
C THR A 43 -5.82 7.75 -16.75
N GLY A 44 -6.71 6.82 -16.35
CA GLY A 44 -7.48 5.97 -17.23
C GLY A 44 -6.76 4.67 -17.63
N GLU A 45 -5.58 4.39 -17.08
CA GLU A 45 -4.86 3.14 -17.34
C GLU A 45 -5.44 2.00 -16.51
N THR A 46 -5.71 0.87 -17.18
CA THR A 46 -6.25 -0.33 -16.54
C THR A 46 -5.12 -1.33 -16.30
N MET A 47 -5.07 -1.88 -15.08
CA MET A 47 -4.03 -2.82 -14.65
C MET A 47 -4.59 -3.85 -13.67
N GLU A 48 -3.85 -4.95 -13.50
CA GLU A 48 -4.09 -5.91 -12.43
C GLU A 48 -3.23 -5.58 -11.21
N ILE A 49 -3.86 -5.56 -10.03
CA ILE A 49 -3.18 -5.36 -8.75
C ILE A 49 -3.58 -6.47 -7.78
N PRO A 50 -2.79 -6.77 -6.74
CA PRO A 50 -3.23 -7.66 -5.66
C PRO A 50 -4.51 -7.13 -4.99
N GLU A 51 -5.46 -8.00 -4.66
CA GLU A 51 -6.65 -7.62 -3.86
C GLU A 51 -6.24 -7.07 -2.50
N HIS A 52 -5.23 -7.69 -1.88
CA HIS A 52 -4.66 -7.28 -0.59
C HIS A 52 -3.14 -7.23 -0.71
N PRO A 53 -2.57 -6.11 -1.20
CA PRO A 53 -1.13 -5.96 -1.35
C PRO A 53 -0.45 -6.04 0.02
N GLN A 54 0.70 -6.70 0.06
CA GLN A 54 1.47 -6.89 1.29
C GLN A 54 2.69 -5.98 1.38
N ARG A 55 3.09 -5.40 0.25
CA ARG A 55 4.32 -4.62 0.14
C ARG A 55 4.09 -3.38 -0.73
N VAL A 56 3.57 -2.34 -0.11
CA VAL A 56 3.19 -1.11 -0.81
C VAL A 56 4.27 -0.04 -0.66
N VAL A 57 4.68 0.54 -1.77
CA VAL A 57 5.55 1.72 -1.81
C VAL A 57 4.73 2.94 -2.22
N PHE A 58 4.88 4.03 -1.48
CA PHE A 58 4.23 5.30 -1.78
C PHE A 58 5.22 6.32 -2.32
N LEU A 59 4.88 6.94 -3.44
CA LEU A 59 5.68 8.00 -4.06
C LEU A 59 5.30 9.41 -3.54
N ASN A 60 4.18 9.54 -2.82
CA ASN A 60 3.71 10.80 -2.24
C ASN A 60 3.08 10.60 -0.86
N ALA A 61 3.16 11.64 -0.03
CA ALA A 61 2.70 11.59 1.36
C ALA A 61 1.18 11.52 1.51
N SER A 62 0.41 12.21 0.66
CA SER A 62 -1.05 12.29 0.80
C SER A 62 -1.73 10.94 0.62
N ASN A 63 -1.34 10.16 -0.40
CA ASN A 63 -1.86 8.81 -0.59
C ASN A 63 -1.42 7.87 0.55
N MET A 64 -0.17 8.02 1.02
CA MET A 64 0.32 7.22 2.16
C MET A 64 -0.46 7.52 3.44
N ASP A 65 -0.76 8.78 3.71
CA ASP A 65 -1.53 9.19 4.90
C ASP A 65 -2.92 8.54 4.91
N MET A 66 -3.62 8.62 3.80
CA MET A 66 -4.94 7.98 3.65
C MET A 66 -4.88 6.45 3.78
N TYR A 67 -3.84 5.84 3.23
CA TYR A 67 -3.66 4.39 3.31
C TYR A 67 -3.38 3.93 4.75
N VAL A 68 -2.53 4.68 5.47
CA VAL A 68 -2.25 4.44 6.88
C VAL A 68 -3.49 4.68 7.74
N ALA A 69 -4.26 5.72 7.46
CA ALA A 69 -5.54 6.00 8.13
C ALA A 69 -6.55 4.85 7.91
N ALA A 70 -6.56 4.24 6.73
CA ALA A 70 -7.34 3.03 6.43
C ALA A 70 -6.75 1.74 7.05
N GLY A 71 -5.73 1.83 7.92
CA GLY A 71 -5.15 0.68 8.63
C GLY A 71 -3.99 -0.01 7.91
N GLY A 72 -3.48 0.55 6.82
CA GLY A 72 -2.47 -0.07 5.97
C GLY A 72 -1.01 0.10 6.40
N ALA A 73 -0.73 0.70 7.56
CA ALA A 73 0.65 0.93 8.01
C ALA A 73 1.57 -0.32 7.95
N PRO A 74 1.13 -1.53 8.34
CA PRO A 74 1.97 -2.73 8.29
C PRO A 74 2.41 -3.14 6.88
N GLN A 75 1.67 -2.71 5.85
CA GLN A 75 1.93 -3.04 4.45
C GLN A 75 2.88 -2.05 3.77
N VAL A 76 3.13 -0.88 4.39
CA VAL A 76 4.00 0.16 3.83
C VAL A 76 5.46 -0.25 3.98
N VAL A 77 6.15 -0.49 2.86
CA VAL A 77 7.55 -0.91 2.83
C VAL A 77 8.50 0.16 2.28
N GLY A 78 7.97 1.25 1.72
CA GLY A 78 8.73 2.40 1.24
C GLY A 78 7.89 3.67 1.26
N ARG A 79 8.49 4.78 1.73
CA ARG A 79 7.82 6.07 1.88
C ARG A 79 8.56 7.20 1.18
N PRO A 80 7.88 8.25 0.73
CA PRO A 80 8.56 9.43 0.21
C PRO A 80 9.33 10.15 1.32
N THR A 81 10.43 10.79 0.96
CA THR A 81 11.07 11.79 1.80
C THR A 81 10.19 13.04 1.78
N SER A 82 9.62 13.40 2.93
CA SER A 82 8.73 14.54 3.07
C SER A 82 8.88 15.20 4.43
N GLN A 83 8.88 16.53 4.45
CA GLN A 83 8.87 17.33 5.68
C GLN A 83 7.45 17.63 6.17
N SER A 84 6.43 17.26 5.39
CA SER A 84 5.03 17.60 5.64
C SER A 84 4.22 16.43 6.22
N LEU A 85 4.89 15.42 6.81
CA LEU A 85 4.18 14.34 7.49
C LEU A 85 3.59 14.84 8.81
N SER A 86 2.33 14.46 9.09
CA SER A 86 1.78 14.67 10.42
C SER A 86 2.59 13.92 11.48
N PRO A 87 2.62 14.36 12.74
CA PRO A 87 3.32 13.63 13.80
C PRO A 87 2.87 12.16 13.93
N GLU A 88 1.58 11.91 13.76
CA GLU A 88 0.97 10.59 13.81
C GLU A 88 1.46 9.70 12.66
N LEU A 89 1.44 10.24 11.43
CA LEU A 89 1.93 9.53 10.26
C LEU A 89 3.43 9.27 10.36
N ALA A 90 4.22 10.27 10.74
CA ALA A 90 5.67 10.13 10.91
C ALA A 90 6.01 9.03 11.91
N LYS A 91 5.25 8.91 13.01
CA LYS A 91 5.41 7.83 14.00
C LYS A 91 5.02 6.47 13.43
N ALA A 92 3.91 6.40 12.68
CA ALA A 92 3.42 5.14 12.11
C ALA A 92 4.37 4.53 11.08
N VAL A 93 5.15 5.37 10.37
CA VAL A 93 6.09 4.96 9.31
C VAL A 93 7.55 5.25 9.65
N ALA A 94 7.89 5.38 10.95
CA ALA A 94 9.22 5.80 11.41
C ALA A 94 10.33 4.87 10.90
N ASP A 95 10.08 3.56 10.90
CA ASP A 95 11.04 2.52 10.49
C ASP A 95 10.96 2.19 8.99
N VAL A 96 10.04 2.84 8.25
CA VAL A 96 9.89 2.61 6.81
C VAL A 96 10.97 3.38 6.04
N PRO A 97 11.76 2.72 5.17
CA PRO A 97 12.82 3.38 4.42
C PRO A 97 12.28 4.43 3.44
N GLU A 98 12.98 5.56 3.38
CA GLU A 98 12.71 6.61 2.41
C GLU A 98 13.18 6.23 1.01
N ILE A 99 12.37 6.50 0.00
CA ILE A 99 12.65 6.19 -1.41
C ILE A 99 12.94 7.44 -2.26
N GLY A 100 13.17 8.58 -1.63
CA GLY A 100 13.43 9.86 -2.28
C GLY A 100 12.22 10.80 -2.27
N ILE A 101 12.42 12.00 -2.84
CA ILE A 101 11.39 13.04 -2.92
C ILE A 101 10.42 12.78 -4.06
N ILE A 102 9.25 13.44 -4.03
CA ILE A 102 8.18 13.28 -5.04
C ILE A 102 8.67 13.49 -6.49
N HIS A 103 9.58 14.44 -6.70
CA HIS A 103 10.08 14.78 -8.04
C HIS A 103 11.26 13.89 -8.49
N SER A 104 11.86 13.13 -7.59
CA SER A 104 13.03 12.29 -7.87
C SER A 104 13.02 11.05 -6.98
N PRO A 105 12.08 10.12 -7.18
CA PRO A 105 12.09 8.85 -6.46
C PRO A 105 13.28 7.98 -6.89
N ASN A 106 13.88 7.30 -5.95
CA ASN A 106 15.01 6.39 -6.20
C ASN A 106 14.50 5.03 -6.67
N ILE A 107 14.59 4.80 -7.97
CA ILE A 107 14.09 3.59 -8.64
C ILE A 107 14.76 2.33 -8.09
N GLU A 108 16.09 2.34 -7.93
CA GLU A 108 16.84 1.18 -7.45
C GLU A 108 16.37 0.77 -6.04
N LYS A 109 16.15 1.78 -5.20
CA LYS A 109 15.65 1.54 -3.85
C LYS A 109 14.23 0.99 -3.86
N ILE A 110 13.35 1.52 -4.70
CA ILE A 110 11.99 0.99 -4.89
C ILE A 110 12.06 -0.49 -5.28
N LEU A 111 12.83 -0.83 -6.31
CA LEU A 111 12.98 -2.21 -6.79
C LEU A 111 13.58 -3.13 -5.71
N SER A 112 14.55 -2.66 -4.93
CA SER A 112 15.18 -3.44 -3.85
C SER A 112 14.20 -3.80 -2.73
N LEU A 113 13.15 -3.00 -2.53
CA LEU A 113 12.08 -3.26 -1.56
C LEU A 113 11.11 -4.34 -2.03
N LYS A 114 11.18 -4.79 -3.30
CA LYS A 114 10.33 -5.80 -3.90
C LYS A 114 8.84 -5.55 -3.60
N PRO A 115 8.30 -4.38 -3.98
CA PRO A 115 6.88 -4.09 -3.77
C PRO A 115 6.01 -4.95 -4.66
N ASP A 116 4.81 -5.25 -4.20
CA ASP A 116 3.73 -5.84 -4.99
C ASP A 116 2.72 -4.78 -5.50
N LEU A 117 2.86 -3.54 -5.02
CA LEU A 117 2.12 -2.38 -5.49
C LEU A 117 2.94 -1.10 -5.24
N VAL A 118 2.99 -0.21 -6.22
CA VAL A 118 3.48 1.16 -6.07
C VAL A 118 2.32 2.13 -6.28
N ILE A 119 2.17 3.11 -5.40
CA ILE A 119 1.11 4.12 -5.50
C ILE A 119 1.76 5.50 -5.66
N GLY A 120 1.36 6.20 -6.70
CA GLY A 120 1.81 7.55 -7.02
C GLY A 120 0.66 8.52 -7.21
N VAL A 121 0.99 9.74 -7.62
CA VAL A 121 0.05 10.81 -7.98
C VAL A 121 0.28 11.22 -9.43
N ASN A 122 -0.71 11.83 -10.08
CA ASN A 122 -0.62 12.21 -11.49
C ASN A 122 0.32 13.41 -11.71
N VAL A 123 1.61 13.13 -11.70
CA VAL A 123 2.70 14.06 -12.02
C VAL A 123 3.64 13.44 -13.04
N PRO A 124 4.31 14.24 -13.89
CA PRO A 124 5.18 13.71 -14.96
C PRO A 124 6.21 12.70 -14.44
N PHE A 125 6.84 12.98 -13.31
CA PHE A 125 7.90 12.15 -12.73
C PHE A 125 7.40 10.74 -12.33
N HIS A 126 6.17 10.61 -11.83
CA HIS A 126 5.59 9.32 -11.49
C HIS A 126 5.13 8.57 -12.74
N ASN A 127 4.53 9.28 -13.70
CA ASN A 127 4.09 8.66 -14.96
C ASN A 127 5.26 8.09 -15.76
N GLN A 128 6.44 8.73 -15.73
CA GLN A 128 7.67 8.23 -16.36
C GLN A 128 8.17 6.90 -15.79
N LEU A 129 7.79 6.56 -14.55
CA LEU A 129 8.17 5.30 -13.93
C LEU A 129 7.39 4.08 -14.45
N ARG A 130 6.24 4.28 -15.13
CA ARG A 130 5.35 3.19 -15.56
C ARG A 130 6.08 2.10 -16.31
N GLU A 131 6.83 2.49 -17.33
CA GLU A 131 7.54 1.51 -18.17
C GLU A 131 8.56 0.70 -17.35
N THR A 132 9.31 1.37 -16.48
CA THR A 132 10.27 0.69 -15.60
C THR A 132 9.57 -0.26 -14.60
N MET A 133 8.48 0.17 -14.01
CA MET A 133 7.71 -0.70 -13.09
C MET A 133 7.12 -1.89 -13.84
N LYS A 134 6.55 -1.68 -15.03
CA LYS A 134 6.00 -2.73 -15.88
C LYS A 134 7.05 -3.78 -16.28
N GLN A 135 8.25 -3.34 -16.67
CA GLN A 135 9.38 -4.23 -16.99
C GLN A 135 9.80 -5.10 -15.79
N ASN A 136 9.56 -4.63 -14.57
CA ASN A 136 9.83 -5.35 -13.34
C ASN A 136 8.60 -6.07 -12.77
N HIS A 137 7.49 -6.15 -13.51
CA HIS A 137 6.23 -6.77 -13.10
C HIS A 137 5.62 -6.17 -11.82
N ILE A 138 5.84 -4.88 -11.60
CA ILE A 138 5.31 -4.14 -10.45
C ILE A 138 4.20 -3.20 -10.95
N PRO A 139 2.94 -3.35 -10.49
CA PRO A 139 1.89 -2.41 -10.84
C PRO A 139 2.15 -1.04 -10.21
N LEU A 140 2.04 0.02 -11.02
CA LEU A 140 2.09 1.41 -10.58
C LEU A 140 0.70 2.03 -10.73
N TYR A 141 0.01 2.21 -9.62
CA TYR A 141 -1.32 2.81 -9.55
C TYR A 141 -1.20 4.31 -9.29
N ILE A 142 -1.70 5.13 -10.20
CA ILE A 142 -1.72 6.59 -10.05
C ILE A 142 -3.06 7.02 -9.47
N ASN A 143 -3.03 7.58 -8.27
CA ASN A 143 -4.22 8.05 -7.57
C ASN A 143 -4.15 9.55 -7.33
N SER A 144 -5.01 10.31 -8.01
CA SER A 144 -5.19 11.74 -7.81
C SER A 144 -6.23 12.02 -6.73
N LEU A 145 -5.99 13.10 -5.97
CA LEU A 145 -6.88 13.60 -4.92
C LEU A 145 -7.23 15.05 -5.27
N ASP A 146 -8.00 15.22 -6.35
CA ASP A 146 -8.26 16.54 -6.91
C ASP A 146 -9.46 17.24 -6.25
N ASN A 147 -10.33 16.46 -5.61
CA ASN A 147 -11.53 16.98 -4.96
C ASN A 147 -11.99 16.10 -3.77
N TYR A 148 -13.03 16.55 -3.10
CA TYR A 148 -13.63 15.87 -1.96
C TYR A 148 -14.15 14.46 -2.30
N GLU A 149 -14.76 14.29 -3.46
CA GLU A 149 -15.31 13.01 -3.88
C GLU A 149 -14.20 11.98 -4.14
N ASP A 150 -13.06 12.42 -4.70
CA ASP A 150 -11.90 11.56 -4.90
C ASP A 150 -11.32 11.09 -3.57
N THR A 151 -11.32 11.96 -2.56
CA THR A 151 -10.92 11.59 -1.20
C THR A 151 -11.79 10.47 -0.64
N LEU A 152 -13.12 10.56 -0.77
CA LEU A 152 -14.03 9.52 -0.28
C LEU A 152 -13.87 8.20 -1.06
N LYS A 153 -13.74 8.27 -2.38
CA LYS A 153 -13.48 7.08 -3.23
C LYS A 153 -12.15 6.42 -2.87
N THR A 154 -11.11 7.21 -2.68
CA THR A 154 -9.79 6.72 -2.31
C THR A 154 -9.80 6.05 -0.95
N MET A 155 -10.47 6.64 0.07
CA MET A 155 -10.58 6.02 1.38
C MET A 155 -11.27 4.66 1.32
N LYS A 156 -12.37 4.55 0.58
CA LYS A 156 -13.05 3.28 0.35
C LYS A 156 -12.13 2.27 -0.34
N PHE A 157 -11.47 2.66 -1.42
CA PHE A 157 -10.55 1.82 -2.18
C PHE A 157 -9.39 1.31 -1.31
N PHE A 158 -8.80 2.19 -0.50
CA PHE A 158 -7.72 1.81 0.41
C PHE A 158 -8.20 0.90 1.54
N GLY A 159 -9.43 1.09 2.03
CA GLY A 159 -10.07 0.16 2.96
C GLY A 159 -10.18 -1.26 2.40
N GLU A 160 -10.53 -1.37 1.12
CA GLU A 160 -10.57 -2.66 0.42
C GLU A 160 -9.17 -3.27 0.27
N LEU A 161 -8.16 -2.48 -0.12
CA LEU A 161 -6.78 -2.96 -0.26
C LEU A 161 -6.17 -3.42 1.06
N THR A 162 -6.43 -2.69 2.15
CA THR A 162 -5.90 -3.01 3.48
C THR A 162 -6.64 -4.16 4.15
N GLY A 163 -7.82 -4.53 3.65
CA GLY A 163 -8.74 -5.45 4.32
C GLY A 163 -9.45 -4.84 5.53
N ASN A 164 -9.34 -3.52 5.77
CA ASN A 164 -9.89 -2.80 6.93
C ASN A 164 -11.01 -1.84 6.52
N THR A 165 -12.04 -2.35 5.86
CA THR A 165 -13.16 -1.54 5.35
C THR A 165 -13.90 -0.79 6.45
N GLU A 166 -14.01 -1.38 7.65
CA GLU A 166 -14.63 -0.74 8.81
C GLU A 166 -13.86 0.51 9.24
N LYS A 167 -12.53 0.39 9.41
CA LYS A 167 -11.68 1.52 9.76
C LYS A 167 -11.69 2.62 8.70
N ALA A 168 -11.67 2.26 7.43
CA ALA A 168 -11.80 3.21 6.33
C ALA A 168 -13.16 3.92 6.34
N GLN A 169 -14.23 3.24 6.73
CA GLN A 169 -15.55 3.85 6.88
C GLN A 169 -15.59 4.82 8.07
N GLU A 170 -15.02 4.46 9.21
CA GLU A 170 -14.89 5.37 10.38
C GLU A 170 -14.16 6.66 10.01
N GLU A 171 -13.03 6.55 9.29
CA GLU A 171 -12.28 7.72 8.82
C GLU A 171 -13.06 8.53 7.78
N THR A 172 -13.80 7.87 6.90
CA THR A 172 -14.70 8.53 5.95
C THR A 172 -15.75 9.35 6.69
N ASP A 173 -16.42 8.76 7.68
CA ASP A 173 -17.47 9.42 8.47
C ASP A 173 -16.91 10.62 9.25
N ARG A 174 -15.67 10.50 9.77
CA ARG A 174 -14.95 11.59 10.42
C ARG A 174 -14.70 12.76 9.46
N ILE A 175 -14.20 12.48 8.25
CA ILE A 175 -13.95 13.50 7.21
C ILE A 175 -15.27 14.18 6.82
N VAL A 176 -16.32 13.41 6.54
CA VAL A 176 -17.66 13.91 6.17
C VAL A 176 -18.19 14.82 7.27
N LYS A 177 -18.08 14.40 8.52
CA LYS A 177 -18.53 15.22 9.67
C LYS A 177 -17.76 16.53 9.76
N GLN A 178 -16.44 16.49 9.68
CA GLN A 178 -15.60 17.70 9.74
C GLN A 178 -15.92 18.69 8.63
N CYS A 179 -16.10 18.19 7.39
CA CYS A 179 -16.48 19.02 6.26
C CYS A 179 -17.87 19.66 6.47
N ARG A 180 -18.85 18.89 6.95
CA ARG A 180 -20.19 19.40 7.27
C ARG A 180 -20.16 20.45 8.35
N ASP A 181 -19.42 20.21 9.43
CA ASP A 181 -19.30 21.16 10.54
C ASP A 181 -18.65 22.46 10.04
N ALA A 182 -17.60 22.38 9.20
CA ALA A 182 -16.95 23.54 8.62
C ALA A 182 -17.90 24.35 7.70
N VAL A 183 -18.70 23.69 6.87
CA VAL A 183 -19.70 24.33 6.03
C VAL A 183 -20.76 25.04 6.89
N ALA A 184 -21.27 24.37 7.92
CA ALA A 184 -22.28 24.96 8.83
C ALA A 184 -21.77 26.22 9.54
N MET A 185 -20.45 26.30 9.85
CA MET A 185 -19.85 27.50 10.45
C MET A 185 -19.86 28.72 9.50
N THR A 186 -19.99 28.52 8.20
CA THR A 186 -20.00 29.59 7.19
C THR A 186 -21.40 29.90 6.65
N GLU A 187 -22.42 29.15 7.03
CA GLU A 187 -23.79 29.33 6.61
C GLU A 187 -24.30 30.74 6.97
N GLY A 188 -24.92 31.43 6.01
CA GLY A 188 -25.41 32.79 6.18
C GLY A 188 -24.35 33.88 6.25
N LYS A 189 -23.05 33.55 6.09
CA LYS A 189 -21.96 34.52 6.06
C LYS A 189 -21.56 34.87 4.63
N THR A 190 -21.26 36.14 4.40
CA THR A 190 -20.65 36.59 3.14
C THR A 190 -19.20 36.14 3.08
N GLY A 191 -18.85 35.34 2.08
CA GLY A 191 -17.46 34.90 1.90
C GLY A 191 -16.51 36.07 1.57
N PRO A 192 -15.27 36.04 2.04
CA PRO A 192 -14.26 37.04 1.67
C PRO A 192 -13.86 36.86 0.18
N ARG A 193 -13.40 37.94 -0.43
CA ARG A 193 -12.67 37.84 -1.69
C ARG A 193 -11.28 37.26 -1.39
N THR A 194 -11.00 36.08 -1.95
CA THR A 194 -9.77 35.33 -1.65
C THR A 194 -8.91 35.22 -2.89
N LEU A 195 -7.61 35.49 -2.76
CA LEU A 195 -6.58 35.18 -3.74
C LEU A 195 -5.66 34.11 -3.13
N ILE A 196 -5.58 32.96 -3.80
CA ILE A 196 -4.63 31.89 -3.42
C ILE A 196 -3.44 31.96 -4.36
N LEU A 197 -2.26 32.22 -3.78
CA LEU A 197 -1.00 32.18 -4.52
C LEU A 197 -0.30 30.86 -4.20
N PHE A 198 0.01 30.12 -5.25
CA PHE A 198 0.81 28.90 -5.18
C PHE A 198 2.19 29.21 -5.74
N SER A 199 3.24 28.98 -4.94
CA SER A 199 4.62 29.11 -5.39
C SER A 199 5.28 27.73 -5.37
N ASN A 200 5.84 27.33 -6.51
CA ASN A 200 6.75 26.20 -6.57
C ASN A 200 8.18 26.71 -6.37
N PRO A 201 8.89 26.35 -5.30
CA PRO A 201 10.25 26.81 -5.06
C PRO A 201 11.25 26.40 -6.15
N ASP A 202 10.90 25.38 -6.96
CA ASP A 202 11.76 24.86 -8.03
C ASP A 202 11.52 25.56 -9.39
N SER A 203 10.73 26.62 -9.45
CA SER A 203 10.39 27.36 -10.69
C SER A 203 11.19 28.64 -10.90
N ASN A 204 12.41 28.74 -10.37
CA ASN A 204 13.37 29.82 -10.68
C ASN A 204 14.39 29.38 -11.74
#